data_f7c89b3c7ff262551ec38484b32ae0e5
#
_entry.id   f7c89b3c7ff262551ec38484b32ae0e5
#
_cell.length_a   1.000
_cell.length_b   1.000
_cell.length_c   1.000
_cell.angle_alpha   90.00
_cell.angle_beta   90.00
_cell.angle_gamma   90.00
#
_symmetry.space_group_name_H-M   'P 1'
#
loop_
_entity.id
_entity.type
_entity.pdbx_description
1 polymer ?
#
loop_
_entity_poly.entity_id
_entity_poly.type
_entity_poly.pdbx_seq_one_letter_code
_entity_poly.pdbx_strand_id
1 'polypeptide(L)'
;MSRGLRYMTPIGEINIIKDKGYGCLVYIKCIDVVKDFKSMRSLENFITATKGLPRHKICCKHRQVSDCSKCCRFDTCNMKKEVNV
;
A
#
# COMPACT_ATOMS: atom_id res chain seq x y z
N MET A 1 -12.71 17.44 -14.26
CA MET A 1 -12.43 16.92 -12.95
C MET A 1 -11.63 15.64 -13.03
N SER A 2 -10.55 15.60 -12.33
CA SER A 2 -9.70 14.42 -12.34
C SER A 2 -10.23 13.33 -11.43
N ARG A 3 -10.26 12.13 -11.96
CA ARG A 3 -10.55 10.96 -11.14
C ARG A 3 -9.38 10.04 -11.26
N GLY A 4 -8.95 9.48 -10.21
CA GLY A 4 -7.91 8.49 -10.30
C GLY A 4 -8.35 7.32 -11.18
N LEU A 5 -7.39 6.63 -11.73
CA LEU A 5 -7.64 5.41 -12.47
C LEU A 5 -7.59 4.24 -11.50
N ARG A 6 -8.60 3.39 -11.55
CA ARG A 6 -8.68 2.23 -10.67
C ARG A 6 -8.18 0.99 -11.38
N TYR A 7 -7.38 0.22 -10.70
CA TYR A 7 -6.86 -1.04 -11.23
C TYR A 7 -7.03 -2.14 -10.20
N MET A 8 -7.33 -3.33 -10.67
CA MET A 8 -7.33 -4.52 -9.82
C MET A 8 -5.95 -5.17 -9.88
N THR A 9 -5.39 -5.46 -8.71
CA THR A 9 -4.07 -6.05 -8.60
C THR A 9 -4.12 -7.26 -7.68
N PRO A 10 -3.05 -8.08 -7.64
CA PRO A 10 -3.00 -9.19 -6.69
C PRO A 10 -3.17 -8.80 -5.23
N ILE A 11 -2.95 -7.52 -4.89
CA ILE A 11 -3.16 -7.04 -3.53
C ILE A 11 -4.48 -6.28 -3.38
N GLY A 12 -5.35 -6.35 -4.38
CA GLY A 12 -6.65 -5.70 -4.36
C GLY A 12 -6.68 -4.45 -5.22
N GLU A 13 -7.69 -3.64 -5.01
CA GLU A 13 -7.89 -2.44 -5.82
C GLU A 13 -6.89 -1.35 -5.45
N ILE A 14 -6.32 -0.71 -6.45
CA ILE A 14 -5.52 0.50 -6.26
C ILE A 14 -6.10 1.60 -7.13
N ASN A 15 -5.81 2.84 -6.79
CA ASN A 15 -6.31 4.00 -7.51
C ASN A 15 -5.16 4.97 -7.73
N ILE A 16 -4.84 5.23 -9.00
CA ILE A 16 -3.81 6.21 -9.33
C ILE A 16 -4.46 7.58 -9.28
N ILE A 17 -4.16 8.33 -8.21
CA ILE A 17 -4.78 9.62 -7.95
C ILE A 17 -4.17 10.69 -8.85
N LYS A 18 -2.85 10.64 -9.02
CA LYS A 18 -2.15 11.65 -9.79
C LYS A 18 -0.98 11.01 -10.51
N ASP A 19 -0.89 11.26 -11.82
CA ASP A 19 0.23 10.83 -12.64
C ASP A 19 1.16 12.04 -12.80
N LYS A 20 2.40 11.88 -12.36
CA LYS A 20 3.38 12.96 -12.39
C LYS A 20 4.29 12.88 -13.60
N GLY A 21 4.03 11.93 -14.49
CA GLY A 21 4.90 11.73 -15.66
C GLY A 21 6.08 10.81 -15.37
N TYR A 22 6.84 11.11 -14.33
CA TYR A 22 7.95 10.24 -13.92
C TYR A 22 7.55 9.28 -12.80
N GLY A 23 6.40 9.48 -12.19
CA GLY A 23 5.90 8.63 -11.12
C GLY A 23 4.44 8.88 -10.90
N CYS A 24 3.90 8.37 -9.82
CA CYS A 24 2.48 8.48 -9.56
C CYS A 24 2.18 8.47 -8.08
N LEU A 25 1.05 9.06 -7.73
CA LEU A 25 0.50 9.03 -6.38
C LEU A 25 -0.63 8.01 -6.39
N VAL A 26 -0.53 6.99 -5.55
CA VAL A 26 -1.42 5.84 -5.60
C VAL A 26 -2.08 5.61 -4.24
N TYR A 27 -3.40 5.47 -4.26
CA TYR A 27 -4.14 5.04 -3.09
C TYR A 27 -4.22 3.51 -3.10
N ILE A 28 -3.78 2.89 -2.03
CA ILE A 28 -3.81 1.44 -1.88
C ILE A 28 -4.95 1.10 -0.94
N LYS A 29 -6.04 0.58 -1.51
CA LYS A 29 -7.28 0.41 -0.78
C LYS A 29 -7.18 -0.59 0.36
N CYS A 30 -6.44 -1.67 0.17
CA CYS A 30 -6.38 -2.74 1.18
C CYS A 30 -5.76 -2.28 2.50
N ILE A 31 -4.89 -1.28 2.45
CA ILE A 31 -4.25 -0.74 3.66
C ILE A 31 -4.63 0.72 3.91
N ASP A 32 -5.51 1.27 3.05
CA ASP A 32 -6.06 2.63 3.22
C ASP A 32 -4.96 3.68 3.36
N VAL A 33 -3.99 3.66 2.45
CA VAL A 33 -2.91 4.63 2.44
C VAL A 33 -2.68 5.16 1.05
N VAL A 34 -2.11 6.37 0.98
CA VAL A 34 -1.66 6.96 -0.27
C VAL A 34 -0.15 6.93 -0.27
N LYS A 35 0.44 6.39 -1.33
CA LYS A 35 1.88 6.23 -1.44
C LYS A 35 2.36 6.85 -2.73
N ASP A 36 3.48 7.56 -2.65
CA ASP A 36 4.12 8.18 -3.80
C ASP A 36 5.15 7.22 -4.38
N PHE A 37 4.99 6.86 -5.64
CA PHE A 37 5.94 6.00 -6.34
C PHE A 37 6.71 6.83 -7.34
N LYS A 38 8.02 6.61 -7.41
CA LYS A 38 8.89 7.37 -8.30
C LYS A 38 8.77 6.95 -9.75
N SER A 39 8.24 5.75 -9.99
CA SER A 39 8.03 5.24 -11.34
C SER A 39 6.98 4.15 -11.31
N MET A 40 6.44 3.82 -12.48
CA MET A 40 5.52 2.70 -12.58
C MET A 40 6.19 1.39 -12.19
N ARG A 41 7.47 1.28 -12.48
CA ARG A 41 8.23 0.08 -12.10
C ARG A 41 8.27 -0.08 -10.58
N SER A 42 8.44 1.03 -9.85
CA SER A 42 8.41 0.98 -8.38
C SER A 42 7.07 0.47 -7.88
N LEU A 43 5.98 0.92 -8.49
CA LEU A 43 4.65 0.45 -8.15
C LEU A 43 4.51 -1.05 -8.40
N GLU A 44 4.95 -1.51 -9.57
CA GLU A 44 4.89 -2.92 -9.92
C GLU A 44 5.73 -3.76 -8.96
N ASN A 45 6.91 -3.28 -8.61
CA ASN A 45 7.78 -3.98 -7.67
C ASN A 45 7.13 -4.11 -6.30
N PHE A 46 6.47 -3.04 -5.84
CA PHE A 46 5.77 -3.07 -4.58
C PHE A 46 4.65 -4.12 -4.60
N ILE A 47 3.86 -4.12 -5.67
CA ILE A 47 2.77 -5.09 -5.81
C ILE A 47 3.31 -6.51 -5.82
N THR A 48 4.36 -6.75 -6.60
CA THR A 48 4.97 -8.08 -6.68
C THR A 48 5.51 -8.54 -5.34
N ALA A 49 6.15 -7.62 -4.60
CA ALA A 49 6.73 -7.95 -3.30
C ALA A 49 5.67 -8.21 -2.24
N THR A 50 4.47 -7.70 -2.42
CA THR A 50 3.42 -7.80 -1.41
C THR A 50 2.30 -8.75 -1.78
N LYS A 51 2.27 -9.25 -3.02
CA LYS A 51 1.19 -10.13 -3.42
C LYS A 51 1.20 -11.40 -2.57
N GLY A 52 0.00 -11.84 -2.20
CA GLY A 52 -0.13 -13.03 -1.36
C GLY A 52 0.08 -12.78 0.12
N LEU A 53 0.47 -11.57 0.51
CA LEU A 53 0.64 -11.24 1.91
C LEU A 53 -0.67 -10.75 2.52
N PRO A 54 -0.88 -10.98 3.83
CA PRO A 54 -2.03 -10.38 4.52
C PRO A 54 -1.87 -8.86 4.62
N ARG A 55 -2.98 -8.17 4.87
CA ARG A 55 -3.01 -6.70 4.90
C ARG A 55 -1.95 -6.11 5.81
N HIS A 56 -1.80 -6.65 7.01
CA HIS A 56 -0.84 -6.08 7.96
C HIS A 56 0.60 -6.20 7.45
N LYS A 57 0.92 -7.26 6.71
CA LYS A 57 2.26 -7.41 6.14
C LYS A 57 2.49 -6.44 5.00
N ILE A 58 1.46 -6.17 4.19
CA ILE A 58 1.54 -5.16 3.14
C ILE A 58 1.79 -3.80 3.76
N CYS A 59 1.10 -3.49 4.85
CA CYS A 59 1.30 -2.24 5.57
C CYS A 59 2.72 -2.13 6.11
N CYS A 60 3.27 -3.22 6.63
CA CYS A 60 4.65 -3.22 7.12
C CYS A 60 5.64 -2.91 5.99
N LYS A 61 5.42 -3.47 4.81
CA LYS A 61 6.27 -3.16 3.66
C LYS A 61 6.19 -1.68 3.29
N HIS A 62 4.97 -1.13 3.30
CA HIS A 62 4.78 0.28 3.01
C HIS A 62 5.52 1.16 4.01
N ARG A 63 5.49 0.81 5.29
CA ARG A 63 6.11 1.60 6.34
C ARG A 63 7.55 1.22 6.61
N GLN A 64 8.05 0.21 5.92
CA GLN A 64 9.45 -0.23 6.04
C GLN A 64 9.78 -0.68 7.45
N VAL A 65 8.86 -1.40 8.07
CA VAL A 65 9.08 -2.01 9.39
C VAL A 65 8.98 -3.52 9.26
N SER A 66 9.61 -4.25 10.17
CA SER A 66 9.64 -5.71 10.08
C SER A 66 8.32 -6.34 10.52
N ASP A 67 7.62 -5.73 11.47
CA ASP A 67 6.29 -6.19 11.85
C ASP A 67 5.52 -5.04 12.52
N CYS A 68 4.24 -5.30 12.80
CA CYS A 68 3.37 -4.25 13.31
C CYS A 68 3.77 -3.76 14.70
N SER A 69 4.38 -4.62 15.52
CA SER A 69 4.77 -4.22 16.86
C SER A 69 5.86 -3.14 16.86
N LYS A 70 6.59 -3.04 15.74
CA LYS A 70 7.63 -2.02 15.58
C LYS A 70 7.14 -0.78 14.84
N CYS A 71 5.87 -0.79 14.42
CA CYS A 71 5.29 0.33 13.71
C CYS A 71 4.91 1.44 14.68
N CYS A 72 5.24 2.68 14.34
CA CYS A 72 4.95 3.82 15.21
C CYS A 72 3.44 4.05 15.39
N ARG A 73 2.62 3.46 14.54
CA ARG A 73 1.17 3.59 14.63
C ARG A 73 0.48 2.33 15.15
N PHE A 74 1.24 1.45 15.76
CA PHE A 74 0.71 0.17 16.22
C PHE A 74 -0.52 0.33 17.10
N ASP A 75 -0.47 1.27 18.05
CA ASP A 75 -1.55 1.46 19.00
C ASP A 75 -2.85 1.94 18.36
N THR A 76 -2.75 2.65 17.24
CA THR A 76 -3.91 3.22 16.56
C THR A 76 -4.26 2.51 15.27
N CYS A 77 -3.48 1.49 14.91
CA CYS A 77 -3.65 0.80 13.63
C CYS A 77 -4.83 -0.17 13.69
N ASN A 78 -5.76 -0.04 12.74
CA ASN A 78 -6.89 -0.95 12.67
C ASN A 78 -6.50 -2.38 12.34
N MET A 79 -5.32 -2.55 11.75
CA MET A 79 -4.87 -3.87 11.32
C MET A 79 -4.21 -4.69 12.40
N LYS A 80 -3.95 -4.10 13.57
CA LYS A 80 -3.29 -4.86 14.63
C LYS A 80 -4.14 -6.02 15.13
N LYS A 81 -5.45 -5.96 14.90
CA LYS A 81 -6.34 -7.08 15.24
C LYS A 81 -6.00 -8.32 14.43
N GLU A 82 -5.47 -8.16 13.22
CA GLU A 82 -5.09 -9.27 12.38
C GLU A 82 -3.81 -9.94 12.88
N VAL A 83 -2.98 -9.18 13.56
CA VAL A 83 -1.73 -9.67 14.14
C VAL A 83 -1.98 -10.50 15.38
N ASN A 84 -3.01 -10.15 16.13
CA ASN A 84 -3.30 -10.76 17.42
C ASN A 84 -4.26 -11.94 17.35
N VAL A 85 -4.55 -12.41 16.17
CA VAL A 85 -5.45 -13.56 16.00
C VAL A 85 -4.78 -14.90 16.28
#